data_6bdd39594e9d3262e216d46843ceb2c6
#
_entry.id   6bdd39594e9d3262e216d46843ceb2c6
#
_cell.length_a   1.000
_cell.length_b   1.000
_cell.length_c   1.000
_cell.angle_alpha   90.00
_cell.angle_beta   90.00
_cell.angle_gamma   90.00
#
_symmetry.space_group_name_H-M   'P 1'
#
loop_
_entity.id
_entity.type
_entity.pdbx_description
1 polymer ?
#
loop_
_entity_poly.entity_id
_entity_poly.type
_entity_poly.pdbx_seq_one_letter_code
_entity_poly.pdbx_strand_id
1 'polypeptide(L)'
;MANHKSALKRIRANATKRLRNRYQAKTTRTFIKRLRNAVSKEEAIALLPKVTSMLDRLAKKNVIHKNKAANNKSKLTKFVNSL
;
A
#
# COMPACT_ATOMS: atom_id res chain seq x y z
N MET A 1 -22.32 11.87 -30.81
CA MET A 1 -21.23 12.39 -30.02
C MET A 1 -21.33 12.07 -28.54
N ALA A 2 -22.16 11.09 -28.20
CA ALA A 2 -22.21 10.56 -26.83
C ALA A 2 -20.85 10.03 -26.35
N ASN A 3 -20.03 9.58 -27.31
CA ASN A 3 -18.72 9.00 -27.00
C ASN A 3 -17.73 10.00 -26.39
N HIS A 4 -17.83 11.30 -26.71
CA HIS A 4 -16.92 12.31 -26.16
C HIS A 4 -17.17 12.56 -24.67
N LYS A 5 -18.42 12.63 -24.26
CA LYS A 5 -18.77 12.82 -22.85
C LYS A 5 -18.36 11.61 -22.02
N SER A 6 -18.60 10.40 -22.53
CA SER A 6 -18.21 9.16 -21.87
C SER A 6 -16.68 9.05 -21.74
N ALA A 7 -15.93 9.44 -22.78
CA ALA A 7 -14.47 9.43 -22.76
C ALA A 7 -13.93 10.41 -21.73
N LEU A 8 -14.47 11.64 -21.66
CA LEU A 8 -14.07 12.65 -20.69
C LEU A 8 -14.37 12.20 -19.26
N LYS A 9 -15.54 11.61 -19.04
CA LYS A 9 -15.92 11.07 -17.73
C LYS A 9 -14.95 9.98 -17.30
N ARG A 10 -14.58 9.09 -18.22
CA ARG A 10 -13.62 8.00 -17.96
C ARG A 10 -12.24 8.54 -17.63
N ILE A 11 -11.78 9.55 -18.35
CA ILE A 11 -10.48 10.19 -18.11
C ILE A 11 -10.45 10.81 -16.71
N ARG A 12 -11.51 11.52 -16.32
CA ARG A 12 -11.62 12.11 -14.98
C ARG A 12 -11.63 11.04 -13.89
N ALA A 13 -12.41 9.98 -14.09
CA ALA A 13 -12.48 8.87 -13.13
C ALA A 13 -11.12 8.18 -13.00
N ASN A 14 -10.42 7.96 -14.10
CA ASN A 14 -9.10 7.34 -14.10
C ASN A 14 -8.06 8.23 -13.43
N ALA A 15 -8.12 9.55 -13.63
CA ALA A 15 -7.23 10.50 -12.97
C ALA A 15 -7.42 10.48 -11.45
N THR A 16 -8.67 10.50 -10.99
CA THR A 16 -9.01 10.43 -9.56
C THR A 16 -8.52 9.12 -8.96
N LYS A 17 -8.76 8.01 -9.65
CA LYS A 17 -8.31 6.68 -9.22
C LYS A 17 -6.78 6.62 -9.09
N ARG A 18 -6.07 7.19 -10.07
CA ARG A 18 -4.60 7.23 -10.09
C ARG A 18 -4.05 8.03 -8.92
N LEU A 19 -4.63 9.19 -8.62
CA LEU A 19 -4.24 10.01 -7.48
C LEU A 19 -4.47 9.29 -6.16
N ARG A 20 -5.62 8.64 -6.02
CA ARG A 20 -5.97 7.86 -4.83
C ARG A 20 -4.99 6.70 -4.63
N ASN A 21 -4.67 5.98 -5.68
CA ASN A 21 -3.74 4.85 -5.65
C ASN A 21 -2.33 5.32 -5.27
N ARG A 22 -1.88 6.43 -5.84
CA ARG A 22 -0.60 7.03 -5.52
C ARG A 22 -0.52 7.44 -4.05
N TYR A 23 -1.58 8.05 -3.53
CA TYR A 23 -1.67 8.44 -2.12
C TYR A 23 -1.58 7.23 -1.21
N GLN A 24 -2.34 6.17 -1.50
CA GLN A 24 -2.34 4.95 -0.70
C GLN A 24 -0.97 4.27 -0.71
N ALA A 25 -0.33 4.20 -1.87
CA ALA A 25 1.01 3.62 -1.99
C ALA A 25 2.04 4.43 -1.18
N LYS A 26 1.96 5.75 -1.25
CA LYS A 26 2.85 6.64 -0.49
C LYS A 26 2.65 6.48 1.02
N THR A 27 1.39 6.42 1.46
CA THR A 27 1.05 6.21 2.87
C THR A 27 1.60 4.88 3.37
N THR A 28 1.43 3.82 2.59
CA THR A 28 1.95 2.49 2.94
C THR A 28 3.46 2.52 3.09
N ARG A 29 4.18 3.16 2.18
CA ARG A 29 5.63 3.28 2.27
C ARG A 29 6.07 4.04 3.51
N THR A 30 5.33 5.07 3.90
CA THR A 30 5.59 5.82 5.12
C THR A 30 5.46 4.93 6.35
N PHE A 31 4.42 4.09 6.41
CA PHE A 31 4.23 3.16 7.52
C PHE A 31 5.30 2.07 7.54
N ILE A 32 5.77 1.60 6.38
CA ILE A 32 6.89 0.65 6.31
C ILE A 32 8.15 1.29 6.91
N LYS A 33 8.43 2.55 6.59
CA LYS A 33 9.57 3.27 7.17
C LYS A 33 9.44 3.41 8.68
N ARG A 34 8.26 3.73 9.18
CA ARG A 34 8.00 3.80 10.62
C ARG A 34 8.29 2.49 11.31
N LEU A 35 7.83 1.38 10.72
CA LEU A 35 8.07 0.05 11.26
C LEU A 35 9.56 -0.26 11.32
N ARG A 36 10.31 0.05 10.28
CA ARG A 36 11.75 -0.19 10.21
C ARG A 36 12.54 0.70 11.18
N ASN A 37 12.02 1.88 11.49
CA ASN A 37 12.64 2.83 12.41
C ASN A 37 12.05 2.76 13.81
N ALA A 38 11.25 1.72 14.10
CA ALA A 38 10.65 1.55 15.42
C ALA A 38 11.72 1.48 16.50
N VAL A 39 11.49 2.19 17.61
CA VAL A 39 12.43 2.29 18.72
C VAL A 39 12.52 0.98 19.50
N SER A 40 11.43 0.22 19.53
CA SER A 40 11.35 -1.03 20.27
C SER A 40 10.67 -2.12 19.46
N LYS A 41 10.93 -3.37 19.84
CA LYS A 41 10.25 -4.52 19.24
C LYS A 41 8.74 -4.46 19.46
N GLU A 42 8.30 -3.98 20.61
CA GLU A 42 6.87 -3.85 20.91
C GLU A 42 6.18 -2.90 19.96
N GLU A 43 6.79 -1.77 19.66
CA GLU A 43 6.26 -0.81 18.69
C GLU A 43 6.20 -1.44 17.29
N ALA A 44 7.23 -2.16 16.88
CA ALA A 44 7.26 -2.84 15.59
C ALA A 44 6.16 -3.91 15.50
N ILE A 45 5.96 -4.69 16.55
CA ILE A 45 4.89 -5.70 16.62
C ILE A 45 3.52 -5.04 16.50
N ALA A 46 3.32 -3.89 17.14
CA ALA A 46 2.06 -3.17 17.08
C ALA A 46 1.77 -2.62 15.67
N LEU A 47 2.80 -2.18 14.94
CA LEU A 47 2.67 -1.63 13.59
C LEU A 47 2.52 -2.71 12.52
N LEU A 48 3.07 -3.89 12.73
CA LEU A 48 3.12 -4.94 11.72
C LEU A 48 1.76 -5.32 11.15
N PRO A 49 0.70 -5.60 11.96
CA PRO A 49 -0.61 -5.94 11.41
C PRO A 49 -1.20 -4.82 10.55
N LYS A 50 -0.99 -3.58 10.93
CA LYS A 50 -1.48 -2.42 10.17
C LYS A 50 -0.81 -2.32 8.81
N VAL A 51 0.51 -2.49 8.76
CA VAL A 51 1.28 -2.43 7.52
C VAL A 51 0.92 -3.59 6.60
N THR A 52 0.79 -4.81 7.12
CA THR A 52 0.40 -5.97 6.32
C THR A 52 -0.99 -5.80 5.73
N SER A 53 -1.93 -5.24 6.50
CA SER A 53 -3.27 -4.92 6.02
C SER A 53 -3.23 -3.91 4.87
N MET A 54 -2.40 -2.87 4.98
CA MET A 54 -2.25 -1.87 3.94
C MET A 54 -1.68 -2.48 2.64
N LEU A 55 -0.68 -3.36 2.76
CA LEU A 55 -0.10 -4.05 1.61
C LEU A 55 -1.13 -4.95 0.92
N ASP A 56 -1.94 -5.67 1.69
CA ASP A 56 -2.99 -6.53 1.15
C ASP A 56 -4.05 -5.70 0.40
N ARG A 57 -4.42 -4.54 0.92
CA ARG A 57 -5.36 -3.64 0.24
C ARG A 57 -4.81 -3.14 -1.09
N LEU A 58 -3.53 -2.77 -1.15
CA LEU A 58 -2.88 -2.34 -2.39
C LEU A 58 -2.88 -3.47 -3.42
N ALA A 59 -2.59 -4.70 -2.99
CA ALA A 59 -2.61 -5.86 -3.87
C ALA A 59 -4.02 -6.14 -4.38
N LYS A 60 -5.03 -6.06 -3.52
CA LYS A 60 -6.44 -6.26 -3.88
C LYS A 60 -6.89 -5.25 -4.94
N LYS A 61 -6.41 -4.01 -4.86
CA LYS A 61 -6.73 -2.94 -5.83
C LYS A 61 -5.83 -2.96 -7.06
N ASN A 62 -4.92 -3.91 -7.17
CA ASN A 62 -3.95 -4.03 -8.26
C ASN A 62 -3.00 -2.83 -8.37
N VAL A 63 -2.79 -2.10 -7.29
CA VAL A 63 -1.78 -1.04 -7.23
C VAL A 63 -0.38 -1.65 -7.21
N ILE A 64 -0.24 -2.77 -6.51
CA ILE A 64 0.98 -3.60 -6.52
C ILE A 64 0.57 -5.04 -6.82
N HIS A 65 1.52 -5.82 -7.32
CA HIS A 65 1.27 -7.24 -7.57
C HIS A 65 1.20 -8.00 -6.25
N LYS A 66 0.35 -9.04 -6.20
CA LYS A 66 0.18 -9.87 -5.00
C LYS A 66 1.51 -10.47 -4.51
N ASN A 67 2.41 -10.81 -5.43
CA ASN A 67 3.72 -11.35 -5.08
C ASN A 67 4.59 -10.31 -4.38
N LYS A 68 4.52 -9.05 -4.81
CA LYS A 68 5.24 -7.95 -4.17
C LYS A 68 4.73 -7.75 -2.74
N ALA A 69 3.41 -7.79 -2.55
CA ALA A 69 2.81 -7.68 -1.22
C ALA A 69 3.27 -8.84 -0.32
N ALA A 70 3.23 -10.06 -0.82
CA ALA A 70 3.66 -11.25 -0.09
C ALA A 70 5.15 -11.16 0.29
N ASN A 71 6.01 -10.74 -0.63
CA ASN A 71 7.44 -10.59 -0.38
C ASN A 71 7.71 -9.52 0.68
N ASN A 72 7.05 -8.37 0.60
CA ASN A 72 7.21 -7.30 1.58
C ASN A 72 6.71 -7.73 2.96
N LYS A 73 5.57 -8.42 3.03
CA LYS A 73 5.05 -8.95 4.28
C LYS A 73 6.02 -9.92 4.93
N SER A 74 6.58 -10.82 4.13
CA SER A 74 7.57 -11.81 4.62
C SER A 74 8.82 -11.11 5.16
N LYS A 75 9.37 -10.16 4.42
CA LYS A 75 10.55 -9.40 4.83
C LYS A 75 10.33 -8.63 6.12
N LEU A 76 9.18 -7.97 6.24
CA LEU A 76 8.83 -7.19 7.42
C LEU A 76 8.62 -8.09 8.64
N THR A 77 7.97 -9.24 8.46
CA THR A 77 7.78 -10.20 9.53
C THR A 77 9.13 -10.72 10.05
N LYS A 78 10.03 -11.08 9.15
CA LYS A 78 11.38 -11.51 9.52
C LYS A 78 12.15 -10.40 10.23
N PHE A 79 12.04 -9.17 9.76
CA PHE A 79 12.68 -8.02 10.39
C PHE A 79 12.19 -7.84 11.82
N VAL A 80 10.88 -7.86 12.05
CA VAL A 80 10.29 -7.71 13.38
C VAL A 80 10.74 -8.85 14.30
N ASN A 81 10.75 -10.09 13.80
CA ASN A 81 11.16 -11.23 14.59
C ASN A 81 12.65 -11.21 14.96
N SER A 82 13.46 -10.50 14.18
CA SER A 82 14.90 -10.38 14.42
C SER A 82 15.25 -9.30 15.47
N LEU A 83 14.31 -8.48 15.84
CA LEU A 83 14.52 -7.40 16.83
C LEU A 83 14.63 -7.98 18.29
#